data_d64d3f5eba333e8c9b2616549e1711d7
#
_entry.id   d64d3f5eba333e8c9b2616549e1711d7
#
_cell.length_a   1.000
_cell.length_b   1.000
_cell.length_c   1.000
_cell.angle_alpha   90.00
_cell.angle_beta   90.00
_cell.angle_gamma   90.00
#
_symmetry.space_group_name_H-M   'P 1'
#
loop_
_entity.id
_entity.type
_entity.pdbx_description
1 polymer ?
#
loop_
_entity_poly.entity_id
_entity_poly.type
_entity_poly.pdbx_seq_one_letter_code
_entity_poly.pdbx_strand_id
1 'polypeptide(L)'
;GLLLEDPRVHLAKERGRGGRTSRPGLVTHQLQPDAPVIEYRGLRLTAPAWTWVDLAHHLSVEDLVVAGDSLLPSPHGAEARRLGHLPPRATTVEQMRRLAHARKNVRGIVRARAVLDLLRTGADSPPESRLRHRLHEAGFPEPQVNPPIRLSSGETVRVDLAWEELRLCLEFDGDQHRTDRAQWQRDRARRRGLE
;
A
#
# COMPACT_ATOMS: atom_id res chain seq x y z
N GLY A 1 5.07 0.57 -7.78
CA GLY A 1 5.79 0.37 -6.53
C GLY A 1 6.22 1.69 -5.95
N LEU A 2 6.37 1.77 -4.63
CA LEU A 2 7.03 2.90 -3.98
C LEU A 2 8.45 2.98 -4.56
N LEU A 3 8.73 4.03 -5.31
CA LEU A 3 10.09 4.37 -5.71
C LEU A 3 10.77 4.96 -4.46
N LEU A 4 11.40 4.09 -3.66
CA LEU A 4 12.44 4.57 -2.78
C LEU A 4 13.54 5.11 -3.70
N GLU A 5 14.00 6.32 -3.46
CA GLU A 5 15.13 6.92 -4.19
C GLU A 5 16.44 6.12 -4.00
N ASP A 6 16.40 5.11 -3.15
CA ASP A 6 17.51 4.23 -2.85
C ASP A 6 17.37 2.88 -3.60
N PRO A 7 18.08 2.67 -4.73
CA PRO A 7 18.01 1.45 -5.51
C PRO A 7 18.76 0.26 -4.86
N ARG A 8 19.38 0.46 -3.70
CA ARG A 8 20.18 -0.57 -3.04
C ARG A 8 19.32 -1.65 -2.43
N VAL A 9 19.85 -2.87 -2.37
CA VAL A 9 19.22 -3.98 -1.65
C VAL A 9 19.51 -3.84 -0.15
N HIS A 10 18.48 -3.88 0.66
CA HIS A 10 18.58 -3.79 2.12
C HIS A 10 18.55 -5.19 2.73
N LEU A 11 19.64 -5.54 3.43
CA LEU A 11 19.80 -6.81 4.12
C LEU A 11 19.79 -6.61 5.64
N ALA A 12 19.00 -7.42 6.35
CA ALA A 12 19.04 -7.46 7.81
C ALA A 12 19.85 -8.68 8.28
N LYS A 13 20.80 -8.46 9.18
CA LYS A 13 21.65 -9.50 9.77
C LYS A 13 21.43 -9.61 11.27
N GLU A 14 21.45 -10.83 11.78
CA GLU A 14 21.45 -11.10 13.21
C GLU A 14 22.72 -10.53 13.85
N ARG A 15 22.60 -10.08 15.10
CA ARG A 15 23.73 -9.55 15.88
C ARG A 15 24.80 -10.64 16.05
N GLY A 16 26.05 -10.32 15.73
CA GLY A 16 27.17 -11.26 15.86
C GLY A 16 27.43 -12.15 14.65
N ARG A 17 26.59 -12.18 13.63
CA ARG A 17 26.84 -12.92 12.39
C ARG A 17 27.47 -12.03 11.31
N GLY A 18 28.80 -12.07 11.23
CA GLY A 18 29.60 -11.46 10.15
C GLY A 18 29.74 -9.94 10.25
N GLY A 19 30.85 -9.41 9.74
CA GLY A 19 31.16 -7.98 9.68
C GLY A 19 30.20 -7.16 8.79
N ARG A 20 30.35 -5.82 8.83
CA ARG A 20 29.67 -4.92 7.90
C ARG A 20 30.02 -5.33 6.47
N THR A 21 29.01 -5.65 5.68
CA THR A 21 29.22 -5.95 4.27
C THR A 21 29.33 -4.62 3.52
N SER A 22 30.53 -4.29 3.09
CA SER A 22 30.81 -3.11 2.26
C SER A 22 30.78 -3.52 0.77
N ARG A 23 29.62 -3.95 0.27
CA ARG A 23 29.45 -4.22 -1.16
C ARG A 23 28.65 -3.11 -1.81
N PRO A 24 29.09 -2.58 -2.96
CA PRO A 24 28.27 -1.65 -3.74
C PRO A 24 26.86 -2.22 -3.97
N GLY A 25 25.84 -1.37 -3.88
CA GLY A 25 24.45 -1.80 -4.06
C GLY A 25 23.79 -2.50 -2.87
N LEU A 26 24.48 -2.66 -1.72
CA LEU A 26 23.91 -3.26 -0.52
C LEU A 26 23.95 -2.30 0.67
N VAL A 27 22.86 -2.28 1.44
CA VAL A 27 22.76 -1.65 2.75
C VAL A 27 22.53 -2.74 3.79
N THR A 28 23.35 -2.76 4.84
CA THR A 28 23.23 -3.76 5.91
C THR A 28 22.62 -3.12 7.16
N HIS A 29 21.53 -3.68 7.64
CA HIS A 29 20.87 -3.35 8.89
C HIS A 29 21.07 -4.45 9.92
N GLN A 30 20.95 -4.10 11.19
CA GLN A 30 20.92 -5.07 12.27
C GLN A 30 19.48 -5.55 12.46
N LEU A 31 19.26 -6.86 12.31
CA LEU A 31 17.98 -7.48 12.62
C LEU A 31 17.76 -7.43 14.14
N GLN A 32 16.62 -6.94 14.56
CA GLN A 32 16.21 -7.00 15.95
C GLN A 32 15.91 -8.47 16.32
N PRO A 33 16.23 -8.92 17.54
CA PRO A 33 16.07 -10.33 17.93
C PRO A 33 14.62 -10.84 17.85
N ASP A 34 13.66 -9.94 18.06
CA ASP A 34 12.22 -10.19 18.08
C ASP A 34 11.53 -9.90 16.73
N ALA A 35 12.32 -9.56 15.69
CA ALA A 35 11.77 -9.28 14.37
C ALA A 35 11.19 -10.56 13.74
N PRO A 36 9.88 -10.60 13.46
CA PRO A 36 9.29 -11.75 12.81
C PRO A 36 9.79 -11.84 11.36
N VAL A 37 10.20 -13.05 10.98
CA VAL A 37 10.70 -13.36 9.65
C VAL A 37 9.71 -14.30 8.96
N ILE A 38 9.38 -14.01 7.72
CA ILE A 38 8.59 -14.85 6.83
C ILE A 38 9.45 -15.37 5.69
N GLU A 39 9.05 -16.48 5.09
CA GLU A 39 9.63 -16.97 3.85
C GLU A 39 8.72 -16.65 2.66
N TYR A 40 9.29 -16.08 1.63
CA TYR A 40 8.58 -15.78 0.39
C TYR A 40 9.50 -16.05 -0.81
N ARG A 41 9.11 -16.98 -1.68
CA ARG A 41 9.88 -17.39 -2.88
C ARG A 41 11.32 -17.76 -2.56
N GLY A 42 11.54 -18.50 -1.47
CA GLY A 42 12.88 -18.92 -1.03
C GLY A 42 13.72 -17.81 -0.38
N LEU A 43 13.16 -16.62 -0.18
CA LEU A 43 13.82 -15.51 0.50
C LEU A 43 13.26 -15.33 1.91
N ARG A 44 14.14 -15.12 2.87
CA ARG A 44 13.77 -14.73 4.24
C ARG A 44 13.61 -13.21 4.29
N LEU A 45 12.42 -12.75 4.62
CA LEU A 45 12.07 -11.35 4.70
C LEU A 45 11.55 -11.01 6.10
N THR A 46 11.80 -9.81 6.60
CA THR A 46 11.08 -9.30 7.77
C THR A 46 9.59 -9.20 7.44
N ALA A 47 8.74 -9.53 8.41
CA ALA A 47 7.30 -9.46 8.20
C ALA A 47 6.87 -8.05 7.73
N PRO A 48 5.90 -7.95 6.81
CA PRO A 48 5.53 -6.68 6.16
C PRO A 48 5.19 -5.55 7.15
N ALA A 49 4.39 -5.83 8.19
CA ALA A 49 4.07 -4.83 9.21
C ALA A 49 5.32 -4.35 9.98
N TRP A 50 6.29 -5.24 10.23
CA TRP A 50 7.56 -4.87 10.85
C TRP A 50 8.37 -3.94 9.94
N THR A 51 8.50 -4.32 8.67
CA THR A 51 9.20 -3.53 7.65
C THR A 51 8.57 -2.14 7.50
N TRP A 52 7.23 -2.05 7.53
CA TRP A 52 6.52 -0.78 7.45
C TRP A 52 6.89 0.16 8.62
N VAL A 53 6.96 -0.36 9.85
CA VAL A 53 7.42 0.43 11.01
C VAL A 53 8.87 0.88 10.83
N ASP A 54 9.74 0.02 10.31
CA ASP A 54 11.15 0.38 10.05
C ASP A 54 11.30 1.46 8.97
N LEU A 55 10.41 1.47 7.98
CA LEU A 55 10.39 2.49 6.92
C LEU A 55 9.89 3.86 7.40
N ALA A 56 9.20 3.93 8.53
CA ALA A 56 8.55 5.16 9.01
C ALA A 56 9.49 6.35 9.23
N HIS A 57 10.78 6.13 9.41
CA HIS A 57 11.73 7.23 9.54
C HIS A 57 12.33 7.68 8.19
N HIS A 58 12.20 6.87 7.16
CA HIS A 58 12.70 7.17 5.82
C HIS A 58 11.63 7.79 4.90
N LEU A 59 10.37 7.39 5.07
CA LEU A 59 9.27 7.80 4.22
C LEU A 59 8.60 9.08 4.71
N SER A 60 8.06 9.86 3.78
CA SER A 60 7.08 10.92 4.09
C SER A 60 5.81 10.32 4.70
N VAL A 61 4.94 11.16 5.25
CA VAL A 61 3.61 10.69 5.73
C VAL A 61 2.82 10.10 4.58
N GLU A 62 2.75 10.78 3.44
CA GLU A 62 2.05 10.32 2.24
C GLU A 62 2.56 8.94 1.77
N ASP A 63 3.89 8.77 1.64
CA ASP A 63 4.45 7.51 1.17
C ASP A 63 4.28 6.39 2.20
N LEU A 64 4.27 6.72 3.49
CA LEU A 64 4.01 5.75 4.55
C LEU A 64 2.54 5.30 4.57
N VAL A 65 1.59 6.19 4.25
CA VAL A 65 0.18 5.83 4.01
C VAL A 65 0.08 4.88 2.82
N VAL A 66 0.68 5.26 1.69
CA VAL A 66 0.67 4.43 0.46
C VAL A 66 1.27 3.05 0.72
N ALA A 67 2.41 2.99 1.42
CA ALA A 67 3.03 1.72 1.81
C ALA A 67 2.13 0.90 2.73
N GLY A 68 1.47 1.54 3.69
CA GLY A 68 0.57 0.89 4.62
C GLY A 68 -0.66 0.32 3.93
N ASP A 69 -1.34 1.11 3.11
CA ASP A 69 -2.51 0.67 2.34
C ASP A 69 -2.18 -0.54 1.45
N SER A 70 -0.99 -0.55 0.82
CA SER A 70 -0.55 -1.67 -0.04
C SER A 70 -0.38 -3.00 0.71
N LEU A 71 -0.23 -2.96 2.03
CA LEU A 71 -0.13 -4.15 2.89
C LEU A 71 -1.49 -4.64 3.35
N LEU A 72 -2.53 -3.85 3.21
CA LEU A 72 -3.88 -4.16 3.66
C LEU A 72 -4.67 -4.93 2.58
N PRO A 73 -5.79 -5.59 2.95
CA PRO A 73 -6.65 -6.24 1.99
C PRO A 73 -7.19 -5.30 0.93
N SER A 74 -7.15 -5.72 -0.33
CA SER A 74 -7.83 -5.09 -1.45
C SER A 74 -8.57 -6.13 -2.28
N PRO A 75 -9.63 -5.76 -2.99
CA PRO A 75 -10.41 -6.68 -3.83
C PRO A 75 -9.55 -7.35 -4.91
N HIS A 76 -8.79 -6.58 -5.68
CA HIS A 76 -7.94 -7.09 -6.76
C HIS A 76 -6.61 -7.66 -6.26
N GLY A 77 -6.10 -7.16 -5.14
CA GLY A 77 -4.90 -7.69 -4.50
C GLY A 77 -5.01 -9.17 -4.12
N ALA A 78 -6.22 -9.69 -3.95
CA ALA A 78 -6.46 -11.11 -3.68
C ALA A 78 -6.06 -11.98 -4.89
N GLU A 79 -6.39 -11.58 -6.11
CA GLU A 79 -6.02 -12.31 -7.32
C GLU A 79 -4.52 -12.23 -7.59
N ALA A 80 -3.91 -11.06 -7.49
CA ALA A 80 -2.48 -10.89 -7.65
C ALA A 80 -1.68 -11.75 -6.64
N ARG A 81 -2.19 -11.92 -5.42
CA ARG A 81 -1.62 -12.83 -4.42
C ARG A 81 -1.81 -14.30 -4.79
N ARG A 82 -3.01 -14.66 -5.26
CA ARG A 82 -3.31 -16.04 -5.71
C ARG A 82 -2.39 -16.46 -6.86
N LEU A 83 -2.10 -15.53 -7.77
CA LEU A 83 -1.17 -15.75 -8.89
C LEU A 83 0.31 -15.66 -8.48
N GLY A 84 0.61 -15.38 -7.20
CA GLY A 84 1.97 -15.27 -6.68
C GLY A 84 2.71 -13.99 -7.07
N HIS A 85 2.03 -12.98 -7.61
CA HIS A 85 2.63 -11.69 -7.94
C HIS A 85 2.87 -10.82 -6.69
N LEU A 86 2.07 -11.02 -5.64
CA LEU A 86 2.20 -10.35 -4.36
C LEU A 86 2.42 -11.37 -3.23
N PRO A 87 3.09 -11.01 -2.13
CA PRO A 87 3.19 -11.86 -0.97
C PRO A 87 1.79 -12.19 -0.40
N PRO A 88 1.65 -13.32 0.33
CA PRO A 88 0.42 -13.65 1.05
C PRO A 88 -0.05 -12.44 1.85
N ARG A 89 -1.38 -12.35 2.09
CA ARG A 89 -2.00 -11.25 2.84
C ARG A 89 -1.11 -10.83 4.00
N ALA A 90 -0.65 -9.61 3.94
CA ALA A 90 0.46 -9.21 4.76
C ALA A 90 0.02 -8.91 6.19
N THR A 91 -1.08 -8.14 6.38
CA THR A 91 -1.43 -7.65 7.71
C THR A 91 -2.81 -7.01 7.75
N THR A 92 -3.25 -6.60 8.96
CA THR A 92 -4.40 -5.75 9.20
C THR A 92 -3.95 -4.47 9.92
N VAL A 93 -4.76 -3.41 9.84
CA VAL A 93 -4.49 -2.15 10.58
C VAL A 93 -4.30 -2.44 12.07
N GLU A 94 -5.10 -3.34 12.63
CA GLU A 94 -5.01 -3.70 14.05
C GLU A 94 -3.69 -4.41 14.40
N GLN A 95 -3.19 -5.29 13.52
CA GLN A 95 -1.87 -5.91 13.71
C GLN A 95 -0.75 -4.87 13.62
N MET A 96 -0.83 -3.96 12.66
CA MET A 96 0.13 -2.85 12.52
C MET A 96 0.10 -1.94 13.76
N ARG A 97 -1.10 -1.64 14.27
CA ARG A 97 -1.31 -0.84 15.49
C ARG A 97 -0.67 -1.51 16.71
N ARG A 98 -0.98 -2.77 16.96
CA ARG A 98 -0.38 -3.54 18.07
C ARG A 98 1.13 -3.54 17.98
N LEU A 99 1.69 -3.79 16.80
CA LEU A 99 3.13 -3.79 16.59
C LEU A 99 3.75 -2.41 16.85
N ALA A 100 3.18 -1.34 16.29
CA ALA A 100 3.70 0.00 16.47
C ALA A 100 3.62 0.47 17.93
N HIS A 101 2.62 0.02 18.69
CA HIS A 101 2.54 0.32 20.12
C HIS A 101 3.49 -0.52 20.98
N ALA A 102 3.71 -1.78 20.61
CA ALA A 102 4.66 -2.66 21.33
C ALA A 102 6.11 -2.24 21.14
N ARG A 103 6.48 -1.73 19.98
CA ARG A 103 7.85 -1.31 19.67
C ARG A 103 8.16 0.03 20.32
N LYS A 104 9.24 0.06 21.11
CA LYS A 104 9.74 1.25 21.79
C LYS A 104 11.11 1.65 21.21
N ASN A 105 11.44 2.94 21.31
CA ASN A 105 12.75 3.47 20.92
C ASN A 105 13.16 3.19 19.45
N VAL A 106 12.16 3.07 18.56
CA VAL A 106 12.38 2.92 17.12
C VAL A 106 12.29 4.28 16.44
N ARG A 107 13.26 4.59 15.59
CA ARG A 107 13.23 5.82 14.80
C ARG A 107 11.95 5.86 13.95
N GLY A 108 11.26 7.00 13.91
CA GLY A 108 10.02 7.16 13.16
C GLY A 108 8.78 6.57 13.81
N ILE A 109 8.86 5.95 15.01
CA ILE A 109 7.72 5.30 15.66
C ILE A 109 6.54 6.26 15.93
N VAL A 110 6.81 7.52 16.23
CA VAL A 110 5.77 8.55 16.40
C VAL A 110 5.03 8.77 15.11
N ARG A 111 5.75 8.86 13.99
CA ARG A 111 5.16 8.97 12.64
C ARG A 111 4.35 7.71 12.29
N ALA A 112 4.90 6.53 12.52
CA ALA A 112 4.18 5.28 12.27
C ALA A 112 2.84 5.25 13.01
N ARG A 113 2.81 5.63 14.29
CA ARG A 113 1.59 5.69 15.08
C ARG A 113 0.59 6.71 14.58
N ALA A 114 1.05 7.89 14.18
CA ALA A 114 0.19 8.94 13.63
C ALA A 114 -0.46 8.53 12.30
N VAL A 115 0.25 7.76 11.47
CA VAL A 115 -0.23 7.32 10.17
C VAL A 115 -1.27 6.19 10.25
N LEU A 116 -1.31 5.43 11.35
CA LEU A 116 -2.24 4.29 11.48
C LEU A 116 -3.71 4.67 11.29
N ASP A 117 -4.10 5.86 11.69
CA ASP A 117 -5.49 6.34 11.57
C ASP A 117 -5.83 6.80 10.14
N LEU A 118 -4.82 6.99 9.31
CA LEU A 118 -4.92 7.36 7.89
C LEU A 118 -4.98 6.15 6.95
N LEU A 119 -4.67 4.94 7.44
CA LEU A 119 -4.65 3.74 6.62
C LEU A 119 -6.07 3.28 6.26
N ARG A 120 -6.22 2.84 5.01
CA ARG A 120 -7.50 2.29 4.51
C ARG A 120 -7.27 0.99 3.75
N THR A 121 -8.19 0.06 3.94
CA THR A 121 -8.30 -1.14 3.11
C THR A 121 -8.92 -0.81 1.77
N GLY A 122 -8.68 -1.64 0.77
CA GLY A 122 -9.38 -1.56 -0.51
C GLY A 122 -8.59 -0.92 -1.63
N ALA A 123 -7.56 -0.12 -1.35
CA ALA A 123 -6.75 0.47 -2.41
C ALA A 123 -6.02 -0.62 -3.22
N ASP A 124 -6.14 -0.53 -4.53
CA ASP A 124 -5.55 -1.49 -5.46
C ASP A 124 -4.22 -1.00 -6.05
N SER A 125 -3.97 0.30 -5.97
CA SER A 125 -2.75 0.90 -6.50
C SER A 125 -2.20 2.04 -5.62
N PRO A 126 -0.88 2.31 -5.69
CA PRO A 126 -0.26 3.44 -5.02
C PRO A 126 -0.85 4.81 -5.40
N PRO A 127 -1.18 5.09 -6.68
CA PRO A 127 -1.84 6.34 -7.06
C PRO A 127 -3.19 6.58 -6.38
N GLU A 128 -4.03 5.54 -6.23
CA GLU A 128 -5.32 5.63 -5.53
C GLU A 128 -5.13 6.03 -4.06
N SER A 129 -4.24 5.35 -3.33
CA SER A 129 -3.91 5.70 -1.93
C SER A 129 -3.39 7.14 -1.82
N ARG A 130 -2.55 7.56 -2.75
CA ARG A 130 -1.98 8.91 -2.77
C ARG A 130 -3.05 9.96 -3.02
N LEU A 131 -3.92 9.73 -3.98
CA LEU A 131 -5.04 10.61 -4.31
C LEU A 131 -5.98 10.75 -3.11
N ARG A 132 -6.40 9.63 -2.51
CA ARG A 132 -7.23 9.63 -1.31
C ARG A 132 -6.59 10.43 -0.17
N HIS A 133 -5.32 10.22 0.09
CA HIS A 133 -4.61 10.92 1.17
C HIS A 133 -4.54 12.44 0.91
N ARG A 134 -4.27 12.86 -0.32
CA ARG A 134 -4.25 14.30 -0.68
C ARG A 134 -5.62 14.95 -0.55
N LEU A 135 -6.69 14.25 -0.90
CA LEU A 135 -8.06 14.73 -0.70
C LEU A 135 -8.37 14.88 0.80
N HIS A 136 -7.96 13.92 1.62
CA HIS A 136 -8.08 14.02 3.07
C HIS A 136 -7.32 15.23 3.63
N GLU A 137 -6.07 15.46 3.22
CA GLU A 137 -5.29 16.65 3.63
C GLU A 137 -5.90 17.98 3.16
N ALA A 138 -6.60 17.96 2.03
CA ALA A 138 -7.33 19.11 1.51
C ALA A 138 -8.69 19.34 2.22
N GLY A 139 -9.04 18.50 3.21
CA GLY A 139 -10.27 18.65 3.99
C GLY A 139 -11.53 18.07 3.33
N PHE A 140 -11.39 17.28 2.27
CA PHE A 140 -12.53 16.56 1.70
C PHE A 140 -13.02 15.46 2.63
N PRO A 141 -14.34 15.13 2.61
CA PRO A 141 -14.86 13.97 3.32
C PRO A 141 -14.14 12.69 2.89
N GLU A 142 -14.02 11.72 3.79
CA GLU A 142 -13.39 10.44 3.49
C GLU A 142 -14.19 9.68 2.43
N PRO A 143 -13.60 9.32 1.27
CA PRO A 143 -14.28 8.54 0.25
C PRO A 143 -14.33 7.05 0.60
N GLN A 144 -15.30 6.35 0.04
CA GLN A 144 -15.24 4.89 -0.08
C GLN A 144 -14.15 4.51 -1.08
N VAL A 145 -13.34 3.51 -0.75
CA VAL A 145 -12.23 3.04 -1.60
C VAL A 145 -12.66 1.80 -2.36
N ASN A 146 -12.57 1.84 -3.67
CA ASN A 146 -12.95 0.77 -4.59
C ASN A 146 -14.37 0.19 -4.36
N PRO A 147 -15.39 1.03 -4.08
CA PRO A 147 -16.73 0.52 -3.87
C PRO A 147 -17.33 -0.03 -5.15
N PRO A 148 -18.18 -1.06 -5.05
CA PRO A 148 -18.99 -1.51 -6.18
C PRO A 148 -20.16 -0.52 -6.40
N ILE A 149 -20.29 0.01 -7.62
CA ILE A 149 -21.38 0.89 -8.02
C ILE A 149 -22.31 0.14 -9.00
N ARG A 150 -23.60 0.13 -8.71
CA ARG A 150 -24.58 -0.46 -9.60
C ARG A 150 -25.07 0.59 -10.60
N LEU A 151 -24.82 0.35 -11.88
CA LEU A 151 -25.26 1.21 -12.97
C LEU A 151 -26.77 1.06 -13.23
N SER A 152 -27.38 2.02 -13.93
CA SER A 152 -28.76 1.95 -14.40
C SER A 152 -29.03 0.77 -15.32
N SER A 153 -28.02 0.26 -16.02
CA SER A 153 -28.08 -0.97 -16.83
C SER A 153 -28.23 -2.25 -16.00
N GLY A 154 -28.06 -2.18 -14.67
CA GLY A 154 -28.02 -3.34 -13.77
C GLY A 154 -26.62 -3.96 -13.62
N GLU A 155 -25.65 -3.52 -14.39
CA GLU A 155 -24.25 -3.91 -14.26
C GLU A 155 -23.63 -3.32 -12.98
N THR A 156 -22.68 -4.04 -12.36
CA THR A 156 -21.91 -3.54 -11.24
C THR A 156 -20.49 -3.26 -11.68
N VAL A 157 -20.06 -2.02 -11.52
CA VAL A 157 -18.69 -1.56 -11.78
C VAL A 157 -18.00 -1.15 -10.48
N ARG A 158 -16.68 -1.09 -10.48
CA ARG A 158 -15.90 -0.49 -9.37
C ARG A 158 -15.30 0.81 -9.84
N VAL A 159 -15.23 1.76 -8.93
CA VAL A 159 -14.57 3.05 -9.11
C VAL A 159 -13.51 3.21 -8.02
N ASP A 160 -12.45 3.96 -8.27
CA ASP A 160 -11.34 4.06 -7.33
C ASP A 160 -11.76 4.73 -6.02
N LEU A 161 -12.48 5.84 -6.10
CA LEU A 161 -13.01 6.57 -4.96
C LEU A 161 -14.46 7.00 -5.22
N ALA A 162 -15.33 6.93 -4.20
CA ALA A 162 -16.68 7.44 -4.30
C ALA A 162 -17.19 8.08 -3.02
N TRP A 163 -18.07 9.06 -3.19
CA TRP A 163 -18.90 9.67 -2.15
C TRP A 163 -20.35 9.44 -2.53
N GLU A 164 -20.94 8.39 -1.98
CA GLU A 164 -22.31 7.96 -2.34
C GLU A 164 -23.33 9.06 -2.07
N GLU A 165 -23.22 9.73 -0.92
CA GLU A 165 -24.11 10.84 -0.53
C GLU A 165 -24.04 12.01 -1.50
N LEU A 166 -22.88 12.26 -2.10
CA LEU A 166 -22.64 13.33 -3.06
C LEU A 166 -22.89 12.86 -4.50
N ARG A 167 -23.16 11.59 -4.74
CA ARG A 167 -23.22 10.96 -6.07
C ARG A 167 -22.01 11.30 -6.92
N LEU A 168 -20.85 11.28 -6.31
CA LEU A 168 -19.58 11.62 -6.93
C LEU A 168 -18.66 10.41 -6.90
N CYS A 169 -18.05 10.12 -8.02
CA CYS A 169 -16.93 9.17 -8.10
C CYS A 169 -15.73 9.82 -8.77
N LEU A 170 -14.56 9.27 -8.46
CA LEU A 170 -13.30 9.72 -8.99
C LEU A 170 -12.47 8.50 -9.37
N GLU A 171 -11.92 8.51 -10.58
CA GLU A 171 -11.05 7.47 -11.10
C GLU A 171 -9.68 8.06 -11.44
N PHE A 172 -8.61 7.35 -11.10
CA PHE A 172 -7.25 7.69 -11.50
C PHE A 172 -6.98 7.13 -12.89
N ASP A 173 -6.94 8.00 -13.89
CA ASP A 173 -6.64 7.63 -15.28
C ASP A 173 -5.11 7.49 -15.44
N GLY A 174 -4.61 6.27 -15.21
CA GLY A 174 -3.20 5.94 -15.41
C GLY A 174 -2.83 5.86 -16.89
N ASP A 175 -1.66 6.34 -17.27
CA ASP A 175 -1.13 6.30 -18.65
C ASP A 175 -1.05 4.88 -19.27
N GLN A 176 -1.16 3.83 -18.47
CA GLN A 176 -1.11 2.44 -18.93
C GLN A 176 -2.30 2.03 -19.81
N HIS A 177 -3.42 2.76 -19.76
CA HIS A 177 -4.63 2.46 -20.54
C HIS A 177 -4.68 3.12 -21.92
N ARG A 178 -3.70 3.97 -22.25
CA ARG A 178 -3.71 4.74 -23.52
C ARG A 178 -3.36 3.90 -24.75
N THR A 179 -2.85 2.69 -24.60
CA THR A 179 -2.39 1.85 -25.72
C THR A 179 -3.41 0.83 -26.22
N ASP A 180 -4.48 0.54 -25.47
CA ASP A 180 -5.52 -0.42 -25.88
C ASP A 180 -6.83 0.28 -26.28
N ARG A 181 -7.07 0.37 -27.59
CA ARG A 181 -8.26 1.00 -28.17
C ARG A 181 -9.59 0.33 -27.77
N ALA A 182 -9.57 -0.99 -27.52
CA ALA A 182 -10.75 -1.74 -27.09
C ALA A 182 -11.05 -1.47 -25.59
N GLN A 183 -10.03 -1.28 -24.78
CA GLN A 183 -10.18 -0.90 -23.38
C GLN A 183 -10.69 0.53 -23.25
N TRP A 184 -10.17 1.47 -24.06
CA TRP A 184 -10.66 2.84 -24.12
C TRP A 184 -12.16 2.96 -24.47
N GLN A 185 -12.65 2.12 -25.41
CA GLN A 185 -14.09 2.10 -25.76
C GLN A 185 -14.95 1.57 -24.61
N ARG A 186 -14.50 0.53 -23.88
CA ARG A 186 -15.18 0.01 -22.68
C ARG A 186 -15.22 1.05 -21.56
N ASP A 187 -14.14 1.73 -21.29
CA ASP A 187 -14.04 2.77 -20.27
C ASP A 187 -14.95 3.96 -20.57
N ARG A 188 -15.08 4.32 -21.87
CA ARG A 188 -16.01 5.38 -22.30
C ARG A 188 -17.49 4.98 -22.18
N ALA A 189 -17.82 3.71 -22.40
CA ALA A 189 -19.18 3.19 -22.19
C ALA A 189 -19.51 3.14 -20.69
N ARG A 190 -18.54 2.73 -19.85
CA ARG A 190 -18.63 2.71 -18.40
C ARG A 190 -18.85 4.12 -17.81
N ARG A 191 -18.10 5.13 -18.26
CA ARG A 191 -18.27 6.53 -17.83
C ARG A 191 -19.68 7.06 -18.12
N ARG A 192 -20.25 6.76 -19.30
CA ARG A 192 -21.64 7.14 -19.64
C ARG A 192 -22.71 6.46 -18.79
N GLY A 193 -22.40 5.32 -18.19
CA GLY A 193 -23.32 4.62 -17.28
C GLY A 193 -23.25 5.13 -15.84
N LEU A 194 -22.24 5.93 -15.51
CA LEU A 194 -22.07 6.58 -14.19
C LEU A 194 -22.72 7.97 -14.14
N GLU A 195 -23.00 8.60 -15.30
CA GLU A 195 -23.75 9.85 -15.43
C GLU A 195 -25.27 9.62 -15.23
#